data_05c3e835ff8b7b3ff472d6a2f3725b4a
#
_entry.id   05c3e835ff8b7b3ff472d6a2f3725b4a
#
_cell.length_a   1.000
_cell.length_b   1.000
_cell.length_c   1.000
_cell.angle_alpha   90.00
_cell.angle_beta   90.00
_cell.angle_gamma   90.00
#
_symmetry.space_group_name_H-M   'P 1'
#
loop_
_entity.id
_entity.type
_entity.pdbx_description
1 polymer ?
#
loop_
_entity_poly.entity_id
_entity_poly.type
_entity_poly.pdbx_seq_one_letter_code
_entity_poly.pdbx_strand_id
1 'polypeptide(L)'
;MTVHFIEMLLPTLQHFPILGYWVILALSFWQSTVFIGMVVPGELLFPAIGFLVASGTFDPIDAFWFCFAGALGGYGLSYYLGIKGEGLAARFKRLSPQVERGKRLLSRYGLWAMIPGRFMTIGALIPFLAGFARLPRLRFLLAAVACNALGIGGFLLAGYFAGHAWVGFGLWSSRLLFFVATLAVIATVYWIARTLVVRGAWPLAIVLSSIFRSMGRGVLSNPHVESLVKRHPRITRFLAERFDTRRFEGLPLTLLSIGLAYSLVLLGGLVEDFLTADPIVGVDKRLEALLLVFRTPQLLGAFVKVTLLGNWQMILGGSALFSLYLVLVKEKDFLLPFWVSLGGCGFFTTAGKWLFHRQRPFDMTRLMEYSFPSGHSTYTAFFYGFLVYFFIRQAKERTRRINLVFLWAGIVAAVTFSRLYLGVHYLSDILAGALLGFSWLLVGISLVELKKARKPGDEPEGTPIGDK
;
A
#
# COMPACT_ATOMS: atom_id res chain seq x y z
N MET A 1 -21.53 14.40 22.17
CA MET A 1 -20.08 14.08 22.10
C MET A 1 -19.67 13.49 20.75
N THR A 2 -20.47 12.66 20.13
CA THR A 2 -20.24 12.12 18.78
C THR A 2 -20.36 13.15 17.65
N VAL A 3 -21.23 14.14 17.78
CA VAL A 3 -21.34 15.27 16.84
C VAL A 3 -20.05 16.09 16.84
N HIS A 4 -19.45 16.32 17.99
CA HIS A 4 -18.17 17.04 18.14
C HIS A 4 -16.97 16.33 17.50
N PHE A 5 -17.03 15.01 17.33
CA PHE A 5 -15.97 14.22 16.68
C PHE A 5 -15.97 14.39 15.16
N ILE A 6 -17.15 14.35 14.56
CA ILE A 6 -17.34 14.61 13.13
C ILE A 6 -17.00 16.07 12.83
N GLU A 7 -17.41 17.00 13.69
CA GLU A 7 -17.07 18.42 13.60
C GLU A 7 -15.56 18.71 13.76
N MET A 8 -14.80 17.84 14.41
CA MET A 8 -13.35 17.97 14.58
C MET A 8 -12.54 17.46 13.38
N LEU A 9 -13.05 16.45 12.67
CA LEU A 9 -12.44 15.95 11.41
C LEU A 9 -12.85 16.77 10.18
N LEU A 10 -14.06 17.33 10.19
CA LEU A 10 -14.64 18.14 9.12
C LEU A 10 -13.78 19.34 8.66
N PRO A 11 -13.17 20.14 9.56
CA PRO A 11 -12.41 21.32 9.10
C PRO A 11 -11.18 20.97 8.27
N THR A 12 -10.60 19.79 8.43
CA THR A 12 -9.41 19.37 7.67
C THR A 12 -9.77 19.00 6.22
N LEU A 13 -10.96 18.42 6.00
CA LEU A 13 -11.48 18.10 4.68
C LEU A 13 -12.18 19.33 4.03
N GLN A 14 -12.71 20.23 4.84
CA GLN A 14 -13.32 21.49 4.36
C GLN A 14 -12.31 22.48 3.76
N HIS A 15 -11.01 22.38 4.10
CA HIS A 15 -9.99 23.21 3.49
C HIS A 15 -9.56 22.73 2.09
N PHE A 16 -9.94 21.50 1.67
CA PHE A 16 -9.67 20.95 0.34
C PHE A 16 -10.89 20.25 -0.30
N PRO A 17 -12.07 20.86 -0.36
CA PRO A 17 -13.24 20.18 -0.92
C PRO A 17 -13.01 19.79 -2.39
N ILE A 18 -12.36 20.62 -3.17
CA ILE A 18 -12.07 20.40 -4.59
C ILE A 18 -11.09 19.23 -4.76
N LEU A 19 -10.01 19.17 -3.97
CA LEU A 19 -9.04 18.08 -4.06
C LEU A 19 -9.67 16.72 -3.68
N GLY A 20 -10.54 16.71 -2.66
CA GLY A 20 -11.27 15.51 -2.24
C GLY A 20 -12.10 14.92 -3.37
N TYR A 21 -12.80 15.72 -4.15
CA TYR A 21 -13.56 15.26 -5.32
C TYR A 21 -12.66 14.68 -6.42
N TRP A 22 -11.50 15.28 -6.69
CA TRP A 22 -10.53 14.74 -7.64
C TRP A 22 -9.93 13.41 -7.17
N VAL A 23 -9.69 13.26 -5.87
CA VAL A 23 -9.27 11.97 -5.29
C VAL A 23 -10.36 10.92 -5.46
N ILE A 24 -11.64 11.27 -5.19
CA ILE A 24 -12.78 10.37 -5.42
C ILE A 24 -12.86 9.95 -6.89
N LEU A 25 -12.71 10.89 -7.82
CA LEU A 25 -12.69 10.59 -9.25
C LEU A 25 -11.54 9.63 -9.61
N ALA A 26 -10.33 9.93 -9.16
CA ALA A 26 -9.15 9.11 -9.44
C ALA A 26 -9.30 7.69 -8.86
N LEU A 27 -9.73 7.56 -7.61
CA LEU A 27 -9.96 6.26 -6.98
C LEU A 27 -11.05 5.48 -7.71
N SER A 28 -12.16 6.13 -8.09
CA SER A 28 -13.25 5.51 -8.84
C SER A 28 -12.81 5.07 -10.23
N PHE A 29 -11.97 5.85 -10.90
CA PHE A 29 -11.38 5.51 -12.19
C PHE A 29 -10.49 4.26 -12.09
N TRP A 30 -9.51 4.30 -11.19
CA TRP A 30 -8.56 3.21 -11.04
C TRP A 30 -9.23 1.91 -10.59
N GLN A 31 -10.16 1.99 -9.64
CA GLN A 31 -10.93 0.84 -9.15
C GLN A 31 -11.81 0.23 -10.25
N SER A 32 -12.31 1.04 -11.19
CA SER A 32 -13.14 0.57 -12.30
C SER A 32 -12.34 0.05 -13.50
N THR A 33 -11.00 0.14 -13.47
CA THR A 33 -10.14 -0.45 -14.51
C THR A 33 -9.92 -1.95 -14.26
N VAL A 34 -9.83 -2.74 -15.34
CA VAL A 34 -9.80 -4.20 -15.33
C VAL A 34 -8.73 -4.80 -14.40
N PHE A 35 -7.57 -4.17 -14.27
CA PHE A 35 -6.46 -4.73 -13.49
C PHE A 35 -6.50 -4.30 -12.03
N ILE A 36 -6.74 -3.03 -11.76
CA ILE A 36 -6.74 -2.49 -10.40
C ILE A 36 -8.07 -2.81 -9.71
N GLY A 37 -9.19 -2.77 -10.42
CA GLY A 37 -10.49 -3.17 -9.89
C GLY A 37 -10.63 -4.64 -9.49
N MET A 38 -9.71 -5.50 -9.95
CA MET A 38 -9.60 -6.88 -9.45
C MET A 38 -8.86 -6.97 -8.11
N VAL A 39 -8.10 -5.94 -7.74
CA VAL A 39 -7.29 -5.89 -6.52
C VAL A 39 -7.98 -5.05 -5.44
N VAL A 40 -8.60 -3.95 -5.83
CA VAL A 40 -9.31 -3.03 -4.93
C VAL A 40 -10.81 -3.30 -5.00
N PRO A 41 -11.44 -3.85 -3.94
CA PRO A 41 -12.88 -4.10 -3.94
C PRO A 41 -13.63 -2.75 -3.90
N GLY A 42 -14.27 -2.41 -5.02
CA GLY A 42 -15.05 -1.19 -5.16
C GLY A 42 -16.29 -1.14 -4.30
N GLU A 43 -16.72 -2.30 -3.87
CA GLU A 43 -17.84 -2.45 -2.95
C GLU A 43 -17.60 -1.77 -1.60
N LEU A 44 -16.35 -1.46 -1.23
CA LEU A 44 -16.01 -0.74 0.01
C LEU A 44 -15.82 0.77 -0.23
N LEU A 45 -15.33 1.17 -1.41
CA LEU A 45 -15.05 2.57 -1.71
C LEU A 45 -16.33 3.42 -1.74
N PHE A 46 -17.33 2.99 -2.50
CA PHE A 46 -18.55 3.79 -2.67
C PHE A 46 -19.40 3.91 -1.40
N PRO A 47 -19.61 2.85 -0.60
CA PRO A 47 -20.24 3.00 0.72
C PRO A 47 -19.43 3.90 1.67
N ALA A 48 -18.08 3.86 1.64
CA ALA A 48 -17.27 4.76 2.44
C ALA A 48 -17.47 6.22 2.04
N ILE A 49 -17.54 6.52 0.73
CA ILE A 49 -17.87 7.87 0.24
C ILE A 49 -19.30 8.26 0.67
N GLY A 50 -20.27 7.36 0.57
CA GLY A 50 -21.64 7.59 1.04
C GLY A 50 -21.72 7.90 2.54
N PHE A 51 -20.89 7.24 3.35
CA PHE A 51 -20.74 7.55 4.77
C PHE A 51 -20.19 8.97 4.99
N LEU A 52 -19.18 9.39 4.21
CA LEU A 52 -18.63 10.75 4.26
C LEU A 52 -19.64 11.80 3.77
N VAL A 53 -20.51 11.46 2.84
CA VAL A 53 -21.66 12.30 2.45
C VAL A 53 -22.64 12.46 3.61
N ALA A 54 -22.96 11.38 4.33
CA ALA A 54 -23.82 11.44 5.52
C ALA A 54 -23.23 12.30 6.64
N SER A 55 -21.90 12.37 6.74
CA SER A 55 -21.21 13.24 7.70
C SER A 55 -21.12 14.72 7.26
N GLY A 56 -21.66 15.06 6.09
CA GLY A 56 -21.60 16.42 5.54
C GLY A 56 -20.23 16.82 4.93
N THR A 57 -19.31 15.86 4.78
CA THR A 57 -17.98 16.11 4.24
C THR A 57 -18.02 16.41 2.73
N PHE A 58 -18.92 15.73 2.01
CA PHE A 58 -19.12 15.88 0.57
C PHE A 58 -20.58 16.14 0.25
N ASP A 59 -20.83 16.96 -0.78
CA ASP A 59 -22.16 17.09 -1.37
C ASP A 59 -22.56 15.77 -2.06
N PRO A 60 -23.78 15.27 -1.86
CA PRO A 60 -24.22 13.99 -2.41
C PRO A 60 -24.25 13.98 -3.95
N ILE A 61 -24.62 15.10 -4.56
CA ILE A 61 -24.73 15.21 -6.03
C ILE A 61 -23.33 15.25 -6.64
N ASP A 62 -22.44 16.06 -6.10
CA ASP A 62 -21.06 16.17 -6.58
C ASP A 62 -20.33 14.84 -6.36
N ALA A 63 -20.42 14.24 -5.19
CA ALA A 63 -19.82 12.93 -4.90
C ALA A 63 -20.29 11.87 -5.90
N PHE A 64 -21.59 11.85 -6.22
CA PHE A 64 -22.12 10.92 -7.23
C PHE A 64 -21.48 11.17 -8.60
N TRP A 65 -21.45 12.41 -9.07
CA TRP A 65 -20.93 12.74 -10.41
C TRP A 65 -19.44 12.47 -10.54
N PHE A 66 -18.63 12.79 -9.54
CA PHE A 66 -17.20 12.49 -9.55
C PHE A 66 -16.93 10.98 -9.51
N CYS A 67 -17.66 10.22 -8.68
CA CYS A 67 -17.61 8.75 -8.69
C CYS A 67 -18.02 8.18 -10.05
N PHE A 68 -19.12 8.69 -10.61
CA PHE A 68 -19.67 8.23 -11.86
C PHE A 68 -18.74 8.50 -13.05
N ALA A 69 -18.21 9.71 -13.16
CA ALA A 69 -17.26 10.08 -14.21
C ALA A 69 -15.99 9.24 -14.15
N GLY A 70 -15.42 9.07 -12.95
CA GLY A 70 -14.26 8.22 -12.73
C GLY A 70 -14.51 6.77 -13.15
N ALA A 71 -15.61 6.18 -12.67
CA ALA A 71 -15.93 4.80 -12.96
C ALA A 71 -16.26 4.57 -14.46
N LEU A 72 -16.96 5.50 -15.09
CA LEU A 72 -17.27 5.43 -16.52
C LEU A 72 -15.99 5.50 -17.36
N GLY A 73 -15.05 6.39 -17.00
CA GLY A 73 -13.73 6.46 -17.62
C GLY A 73 -12.94 5.16 -17.48
N GLY A 74 -12.94 4.57 -16.27
CA GLY A 74 -12.29 3.27 -16.00
C GLY A 74 -12.89 2.12 -16.82
N TYR A 75 -14.22 2.08 -16.96
CA TYR A 75 -14.90 1.11 -17.83
C TYR A 75 -14.55 1.33 -19.30
N GLY A 76 -14.50 2.58 -19.76
CA GLY A 76 -14.11 2.95 -21.12
C GLY A 76 -12.68 2.49 -21.44
N LEU A 77 -11.72 2.74 -20.52
CA LEU A 77 -10.35 2.29 -20.66
C LEU A 77 -10.27 0.75 -20.71
N SER A 78 -11.00 0.05 -19.82
CA SER A 78 -11.03 -1.41 -19.79
C SER A 78 -11.58 -2.00 -21.11
N TYR A 79 -12.64 -1.41 -21.65
CA TYR A 79 -13.21 -1.80 -22.92
C TYR A 79 -12.22 -1.57 -24.09
N TYR A 80 -11.55 -0.41 -24.11
CA TYR A 80 -10.55 -0.10 -25.14
C TYR A 80 -9.35 -1.06 -25.09
N LEU A 81 -8.87 -1.37 -23.87
CA LEU A 81 -7.82 -2.37 -23.67
C LEU A 81 -8.28 -3.75 -24.15
N GLY A 82 -9.56 -4.09 -23.98
CA GLY A 82 -10.16 -5.32 -24.51
C GLY A 82 -10.08 -5.39 -26.03
N ILE A 83 -10.43 -4.33 -26.75
CA ILE A 83 -10.37 -4.27 -28.21
C ILE A 83 -8.94 -4.49 -28.74
N LYS A 84 -7.94 -3.89 -28.06
CA LYS A 84 -6.52 -4.02 -28.45
C LYS A 84 -5.86 -5.29 -27.95
N GLY A 85 -6.54 -6.09 -27.13
CA GLY A 85 -5.95 -7.17 -26.36
C GLY A 85 -5.87 -8.54 -27.05
N GLU A 86 -5.94 -8.65 -28.37
CA GLU A 86 -5.88 -9.94 -29.07
C GLU A 86 -4.60 -10.76 -28.76
N GLY A 87 -3.46 -10.09 -28.49
CA GLY A 87 -2.23 -10.74 -28.03
C GLY A 87 -2.18 -11.04 -26.52
N LEU A 88 -3.01 -10.36 -25.72
CA LEU A 88 -3.09 -10.56 -24.27
C LEU A 88 -3.94 -11.78 -23.89
N ALA A 89 -4.98 -12.08 -24.66
CA ALA A 89 -5.92 -13.17 -24.39
C ALA A 89 -5.27 -14.57 -24.36
N ALA A 90 -4.28 -14.81 -25.21
CA ALA A 90 -3.53 -16.06 -25.21
C ALA A 90 -2.73 -16.29 -23.90
N ARG A 91 -2.36 -15.23 -23.19
CA ARG A 91 -1.66 -15.27 -21.90
C ARG A 91 -2.61 -15.33 -20.71
N PHE A 92 -3.89 -15.01 -20.86
CA PHE A 92 -4.94 -15.14 -19.85
C PHE A 92 -5.37 -16.58 -19.56
N LYS A 93 -4.79 -17.59 -20.22
CA LYS A 93 -5.06 -19.01 -19.95
C LYS A 93 -4.95 -19.42 -18.47
N ARG A 94 -4.18 -18.69 -17.64
CA ARG A 94 -4.06 -18.92 -16.21
C ARG A 94 -5.09 -18.19 -15.32
N LEU A 95 -5.85 -17.25 -15.85
CA LEU A 95 -7.02 -16.64 -15.20
C LEU A 95 -8.32 -17.37 -15.54
N SER A 96 -8.19 -18.62 -15.99
CA SER A 96 -9.27 -19.37 -16.61
C SER A 96 -10.60 -19.40 -15.81
N PRO A 97 -10.68 -19.54 -14.48
CA PRO A 97 -11.96 -19.62 -13.80
C PRO A 97 -12.73 -18.29 -13.78
N GLN A 98 -12.03 -17.15 -13.64
CA GLN A 98 -12.65 -15.83 -13.57
C GLN A 98 -13.05 -15.33 -14.95
N VAL A 99 -12.20 -15.56 -15.94
CA VAL A 99 -12.50 -15.27 -17.37
C VAL A 99 -13.67 -16.12 -17.85
N GLU A 100 -13.71 -17.39 -17.51
CA GLU A 100 -14.83 -18.29 -17.86
C GLU A 100 -16.14 -17.91 -17.17
N ARG A 101 -16.08 -17.45 -15.90
CA ARG A 101 -17.26 -16.88 -15.23
C ARG A 101 -17.74 -15.60 -15.90
N GLY A 102 -16.81 -14.71 -16.24
CA GLY A 102 -17.12 -13.47 -16.95
C GLY A 102 -17.72 -13.73 -18.33
N LYS A 103 -17.16 -14.67 -19.11
CA LYS A 103 -17.71 -15.10 -20.41
C LYS A 103 -19.09 -15.70 -20.28
N ARG A 104 -19.33 -16.56 -19.29
CA ARG A 104 -20.65 -17.16 -19.02
C ARG A 104 -21.69 -16.09 -18.65
N LEU A 105 -21.31 -15.09 -17.83
CA LEU A 105 -22.21 -13.97 -17.52
C LEU A 105 -22.50 -13.15 -18.77
N LEU A 106 -21.47 -12.83 -19.55
CA LEU A 106 -21.62 -12.04 -20.78
C LEU A 106 -22.46 -12.78 -21.83
N SER A 107 -22.30 -14.11 -21.98
CA SER A 107 -23.10 -14.91 -22.90
C SER A 107 -24.55 -15.06 -22.46
N ARG A 108 -24.84 -15.08 -21.16
CA ARG A 108 -26.18 -15.25 -20.58
C ARG A 108 -26.98 -13.95 -20.52
N TYR A 109 -26.33 -12.86 -20.12
CA TYR A 109 -26.98 -11.57 -19.84
C TYR A 109 -26.55 -10.46 -20.80
N GLY A 110 -25.66 -10.73 -21.75
CA GLY A 110 -25.10 -9.72 -22.62
C GLY A 110 -24.39 -8.62 -21.84
N LEU A 111 -24.51 -7.38 -22.29
CA LEU A 111 -23.90 -6.22 -21.58
C LEU A 111 -24.51 -5.93 -20.21
N TRP A 112 -25.73 -6.40 -19.95
CA TRP A 112 -26.36 -6.30 -18.62
C TRP A 112 -25.66 -7.14 -17.55
N ALA A 113 -24.75 -8.05 -17.96
CA ALA A 113 -23.84 -8.76 -17.06
C ALA A 113 -22.98 -7.83 -16.19
N MET A 114 -22.81 -6.55 -16.58
CA MET A 114 -22.10 -5.55 -15.79
C MET A 114 -22.78 -5.27 -14.45
N ILE A 115 -24.11 -5.41 -14.35
CA ILE A 115 -24.86 -5.18 -13.10
C ILE A 115 -24.53 -6.28 -12.07
N PRO A 116 -24.84 -7.57 -12.30
CA PRO A 116 -24.49 -8.61 -11.34
C PRO A 116 -22.97 -8.79 -11.17
N GLY A 117 -22.20 -8.52 -12.23
CA GLY A 117 -20.75 -8.59 -12.19
C GLY A 117 -20.13 -7.58 -11.22
N ARG A 118 -20.77 -6.44 -11.00
CA ARG A 118 -20.30 -5.42 -10.05
C ARG A 118 -20.34 -5.90 -8.62
N PHE A 119 -21.27 -6.78 -8.26
CA PHE A 119 -21.36 -7.42 -6.95
C PHE A 119 -20.45 -8.65 -6.82
N MET A 120 -19.69 -8.96 -7.86
CA MET A 120 -18.74 -10.07 -7.89
C MET A 120 -17.35 -9.50 -8.15
N THR A 121 -16.31 -10.12 -7.62
CA THR A 121 -14.89 -9.74 -7.80
C THR A 121 -14.44 -9.65 -9.28
N ILE A 122 -15.34 -9.90 -10.22
CA ILE A 122 -15.11 -9.88 -11.68
C ILE A 122 -15.72 -8.65 -12.37
N GLY A 123 -16.29 -7.70 -11.61
CA GLY A 123 -17.01 -6.56 -12.18
C GLY A 123 -16.18 -5.73 -13.17
N ALA A 124 -14.94 -5.43 -12.83
CA ALA A 124 -14.01 -4.70 -13.70
C ALA A 124 -13.52 -5.51 -14.93
N LEU A 125 -13.68 -6.84 -14.92
CA LEU A 125 -13.28 -7.71 -16.03
C LEU A 125 -14.33 -7.70 -17.16
N ILE A 126 -15.61 -7.49 -16.85
CA ILE A 126 -16.70 -7.57 -17.84
C ILE A 126 -16.56 -6.49 -18.93
N PRO A 127 -16.27 -5.20 -18.64
CA PRO A 127 -15.98 -4.21 -19.67
C PRO A 127 -14.83 -4.61 -20.60
N PHE A 128 -13.78 -5.21 -20.06
CA PHE A 128 -12.65 -5.71 -20.83
C PHE A 128 -13.09 -6.86 -21.77
N LEU A 129 -13.84 -7.83 -21.26
CA LEU A 129 -14.36 -8.95 -22.07
C LEU A 129 -15.36 -8.47 -23.14
N ALA A 130 -16.14 -7.44 -22.86
CA ALA A 130 -17.03 -6.81 -23.83
C ALA A 130 -16.24 -6.15 -24.98
N GLY A 131 -15.13 -5.48 -24.67
CA GLY A 131 -14.19 -4.94 -25.66
C GLY A 131 -13.50 -6.03 -26.46
N PHE A 132 -13.05 -7.09 -25.80
CA PHE A 132 -12.43 -8.25 -26.43
C PHE A 132 -13.38 -8.98 -27.40
N ALA A 133 -14.66 -9.08 -27.03
CA ALA A 133 -15.73 -9.61 -27.91
C ALA A 133 -16.18 -8.62 -28.99
N ARG A 134 -15.54 -7.42 -29.09
CA ARG A 134 -15.86 -6.34 -30.06
C ARG A 134 -17.34 -5.96 -30.07
N LEU A 135 -17.99 -5.95 -28.90
CA LEU A 135 -19.39 -5.54 -28.82
C LEU A 135 -19.58 -4.08 -29.27
N PRO A 136 -20.76 -3.70 -29.81
CA PRO A 136 -21.00 -2.35 -30.33
C PRO A 136 -20.76 -1.27 -29.25
N ARG A 137 -19.97 -0.25 -29.59
CA ARG A 137 -19.55 0.82 -28.65
C ARG A 137 -20.73 1.55 -28.00
N LEU A 138 -21.75 1.88 -28.78
CA LEU A 138 -22.93 2.58 -28.27
C LEU A 138 -23.70 1.73 -27.25
N ARG A 139 -23.93 0.45 -27.55
CA ARG A 139 -24.58 -0.47 -26.60
C ARG A 139 -23.77 -0.65 -25.33
N PHE A 140 -22.44 -0.75 -25.45
CA PHE A 140 -21.55 -0.80 -24.31
C PHE A 140 -21.66 0.47 -23.46
N LEU A 141 -21.63 1.66 -24.07
CA LEU A 141 -21.70 2.94 -23.35
C LEU A 141 -23.03 3.06 -22.60
N LEU A 142 -24.15 2.74 -23.24
CA LEU A 142 -25.47 2.79 -22.59
C LEU A 142 -25.57 1.83 -21.40
N ALA A 143 -25.07 0.61 -21.55
CA ALA A 143 -25.04 -0.36 -20.46
C ALA A 143 -24.08 0.07 -19.34
N ALA A 144 -22.92 0.64 -19.68
CA ALA A 144 -21.95 1.15 -18.69
C ALA A 144 -22.54 2.33 -17.91
N VAL A 145 -23.22 3.27 -18.57
CA VAL A 145 -23.92 4.39 -17.94
C VAL A 145 -24.97 3.87 -16.96
N ALA A 146 -25.88 2.99 -17.42
CA ALA A 146 -26.94 2.43 -16.58
C ALA A 146 -26.38 1.64 -15.38
N CYS A 147 -25.38 0.80 -15.60
CA CYS A 147 -24.74 0.00 -14.57
C CYS A 147 -24.05 0.87 -13.53
N ASN A 148 -23.30 1.90 -13.97
CA ASN A 148 -22.61 2.79 -13.04
C ASN A 148 -23.60 3.66 -12.26
N ALA A 149 -24.63 4.20 -12.92
CA ALA A 149 -25.65 5.00 -12.24
C ALA A 149 -26.36 4.21 -11.13
N LEU A 150 -26.84 3.01 -11.45
CA LEU A 150 -27.52 2.14 -10.47
C LEU A 150 -26.57 1.62 -9.38
N GLY A 151 -25.38 1.16 -9.78
CA GLY A 151 -24.44 0.57 -8.85
C GLY A 151 -23.83 1.59 -7.91
N ILE A 152 -23.33 2.71 -8.42
CA ILE A 152 -22.73 3.78 -7.59
C ILE A 152 -23.81 4.41 -6.72
N GLY A 153 -24.96 4.76 -7.31
CA GLY A 153 -26.08 5.32 -6.56
C GLY A 153 -26.53 4.41 -5.42
N GLY A 154 -26.69 3.11 -5.69
CA GLY A 154 -27.06 2.13 -4.67
C GLY A 154 -26.03 2.01 -3.54
N PHE A 155 -24.74 1.95 -3.85
CA PHE A 155 -23.69 1.86 -2.83
C PHE A 155 -23.51 3.16 -2.05
N LEU A 156 -23.60 4.33 -2.70
CA LEU A 156 -23.59 5.63 -2.01
C LEU A 156 -24.77 5.77 -1.05
N LEU A 157 -25.97 5.40 -1.49
CA LEU A 157 -27.16 5.41 -0.65
C LEU A 157 -27.03 4.43 0.52
N ALA A 158 -26.54 3.23 0.30
CA ALA A 158 -26.28 2.26 1.36
C ALA A 158 -25.30 2.82 2.41
N GLY A 159 -24.20 3.45 1.96
CA GLY A 159 -23.24 4.12 2.82
C GLY A 159 -23.84 5.33 3.56
N TYR A 160 -24.67 6.12 2.87
CA TYR A 160 -25.38 7.27 3.44
C TYR A 160 -26.34 6.83 4.56
N PHE A 161 -27.18 5.83 4.32
CA PHE A 161 -28.07 5.30 5.35
C PHE A 161 -27.30 4.64 6.51
N ALA A 162 -26.21 3.92 6.21
CA ALA A 162 -25.32 3.39 7.24
C ALA A 162 -24.69 4.51 8.09
N GLY A 163 -24.31 5.63 7.47
CA GLY A 163 -23.78 6.80 8.15
C GLY A 163 -24.81 7.45 9.08
N HIS A 164 -26.04 7.62 8.62
CA HIS A 164 -27.13 8.14 9.46
C HIS A 164 -27.52 7.18 10.58
N ALA A 165 -27.62 5.88 10.31
CA ALA A 165 -27.86 4.87 11.33
C ALA A 165 -26.75 4.87 12.39
N TRP A 166 -25.49 5.08 11.98
CA TRP A 166 -24.35 5.20 12.86
C TRP A 166 -24.43 6.38 13.81
N VAL A 167 -24.86 7.54 13.34
CA VAL A 167 -25.11 8.72 14.20
C VAL A 167 -26.18 8.43 15.24
N GLY A 168 -27.25 7.68 14.88
CA GLY A 168 -28.27 7.22 15.82
C GLY A 168 -27.79 6.15 16.82
N PHE A 169 -26.84 5.31 16.42
CA PHE A 169 -26.28 4.23 17.25
C PHE A 169 -25.31 4.72 18.32
N GLY A 170 -24.73 5.91 18.15
CA GLY A 170 -23.73 6.49 19.05
C GLY A 170 -24.19 6.76 20.49
N LEU A 171 -25.48 6.59 20.79
CA LEU A 171 -26.03 6.72 22.12
C LEU A 171 -25.95 5.42 22.96
N TRP A 172 -25.69 4.26 22.34
CA TRP A 172 -25.78 2.95 23.00
C TRP A 172 -24.48 2.14 23.05
N SER A 173 -23.43 2.54 22.34
CA SER A 173 -22.19 1.76 22.32
C SER A 173 -21.21 2.21 23.39
N SER A 174 -20.77 1.30 24.23
CA SER A 174 -19.62 1.52 25.09
C SER A 174 -18.39 1.88 24.21
N ARG A 175 -17.59 2.83 24.62
CA ARG A 175 -16.35 3.26 23.93
C ARG A 175 -15.46 2.08 23.53
N LEU A 176 -15.49 1.02 24.34
CA LEU A 176 -14.78 -0.24 24.09
C LEU A 176 -15.32 -0.98 22.85
N LEU A 177 -16.66 -1.08 22.72
CA LEU A 177 -17.27 -1.77 21.57
C LEU A 177 -16.93 -1.07 20.25
N PHE A 178 -16.99 0.26 20.22
CA PHE A 178 -16.57 1.04 19.06
C PHE A 178 -15.12 0.80 18.69
N PHE A 179 -14.23 0.82 19.69
CA PHE A 179 -12.81 0.58 19.48
C PHE A 179 -12.54 -0.84 18.95
N VAL A 180 -13.20 -1.85 19.55
CA VAL A 180 -13.09 -3.25 19.09
C VAL A 180 -13.65 -3.41 17.67
N ALA A 181 -14.78 -2.77 17.36
CA ALA A 181 -15.35 -2.78 16.02
C ALA A 181 -14.40 -2.14 14.99
N THR A 182 -13.78 -1.00 15.34
CA THR A 182 -12.78 -0.34 14.49
C THR A 182 -11.57 -1.25 14.24
N LEU A 183 -11.05 -1.90 15.28
CA LEU A 183 -9.96 -2.87 15.13
C LEU A 183 -10.37 -4.06 14.26
N ALA A 184 -11.60 -4.57 14.40
CA ALA A 184 -12.13 -5.65 13.58
C ALA A 184 -12.22 -5.23 12.11
N VAL A 185 -12.65 -4.01 11.83
CA VAL A 185 -12.66 -3.45 10.45
C VAL A 185 -11.24 -3.37 9.90
N ILE A 186 -10.29 -2.81 10.66
CA ILE A 186 -8.87 -2.73 10.24
C ILE A 186 -8.31 -4.13 9.98
N ALA A 187 -8.55 -5.09 10.86
CA ALA A 187 -8.11 -6.47 10.69
C ALA A 187 -8.75 -7.12 9.45
N THR A 188 -10.01 -6.85 9.18
CA THR A 188 -10.73 -7.34 8.01
C THR A 188 -10.15 -6.75 6.72
N VAL A 189 -9.93 -5.43 6.68
CA VAL A 189 -9.30 -4.74 5.56
C VAL A 189 -7.88 -5.29 5.30
N TYR A 190 -7.11 -5.47 6.36
CA TYR A 190 -5.78 -6.09 6.28
C TYR A 190 -5.85 -7.52 5.73
N TRP A 191 -6.78 -8.34 6.21
CA TRP A 191 -6.98 -9.70 5.72
C TRP A 191 -7.42 -9.73 4.25
N ILE A 192 -8.33 -8.85 3.86
CA ILE A 192 -8.77 -8.68 2.46
C ILE A 192 -7.58 -8.26 1.60
N ALA A 193 -6.83 -7.22 1.98
CA ALA A 193 -5.66 -6.74 1.25
C ALA A 193 -4.62 -7.87 1.06
N ARG A 194 -4.32 -8.62 2.12
CA ARG A 194 -3.44 -9.79 2.05
C ARG A 194 -3.97 -10.84 1.06
N THR A 195 -5.26 -11.15 1.14
CA THR A 195 -5.88 -12.16 0.27
C THR A 195 -5.84 -11.73 -1.19
N LEU A 196 -6.10 -10.45 -1.47
CA LEU A 196 -6.02 -9.86 -2.79
C LEU A 196 -4.58 -9.90 -3.35
N VAL A 197 -3.58 -9.57 -2.54
CA VAL A 197 -2.18 -9.63 -2.95
C VAL A 197 -1.75 -11.07 -3.21
N VAL A 198 -2.10 -12.01 -2.33
CA VAL A 198 -1.77 -13.45 -2.52
C VAL A 198 -2.38 -13.98 -3.81
N ARG A 199 -3.64 -13.62 -4.10
CA ARG A 199 -4.38 -14.14 -5.26
C ARG A 199 -4.17 -13.31 -6.53
N GLY A 200 -4.04 -11.99 -6.41
CA GLY A 200 -4.05 -11.04 -7.53
C GLY A 200 -2.67 -10.55 -7.99
N ALA A 201 -1.66 -10.54 -7.14
CA ALA A 201 -0.36 -9.95 -7.47
C ALA A 201 0.35 -10.64 -8.65
N TRP A 202 0.15 -11.95 -8.84
CA TRP A 202 0.78 -12.66 -9.94
C TRP A 202 0.13 -12.38 -11.32
N PRO A 203 -1.18 -12.47 -11.45
CA PRO A 203 -1.84 -12.05 -12.67
C PRO A 203 -1.46 -10.62 -13.05
N LEU A 204 -1.48 -9.70 -12.07
CA LEU A 204 -1.11 -8.30 -12.27
C LEU A 204 0.35 -8.15 -12.74
N ALA A 205 1.29 -8.83 -12.08
CA ALA A 205 2.70 -8.79 -12.45
C ALA A 205 2.95 -9.33 -13.88
N ILE A 206 2.27 -10.41 -14.29
CA ILE A 206 2.36 -10.95 -15.65
C ILE A 206 1.87 -9.91 -16.66
N VAL A 207 0.72 -9.28 -16.38
CA VAL A 207 0.13 -8.29 -17.27
C VAL A 207 1.02 -7.06 -17.39
N LEU A 208 1.43 -6.48 -16.26
CA LEU A 208 2.33 -5.33 -16.24
C LEU A 208 3.64 -5.64 -16.96
N SER A 209 4.28 -6.77 -16.67
CA SER A 209 5.52 -7.17 -17.34
C SER A 209 5.34 -7.38 -18.86
N SER A 210 4.15 -7.79 -19.29
CA SER A 210 3.78 -7.94 -20.69
C SER A 210 3.61 -6.59 -21.39
N ILE A 211 2.90 -5.66 -20.71
CA ILE A 211 2.72 -4.29 -21.21
C ILE A 211 4.09 -3.59 -21.34
N PHE A 212 4.90 -3.61 -20.28
CA PHE A 212 6.23 -3.01 -20.30
C PHE A 212 7.13 -3.59 -21.40
N ARG A 213 7.11 -4.91 -21.60
CA ARG A 213 7.86 -5.55 -22.70
C ARG A 213 7.33 -5.18 -24.08
N SER A 214 6.03 -5.01 -24.24
CA SER A 214 5.43 -4.59 -25.51
C SER A 214 5.71 -3.12 -25.81
N MET A 215 5.62 -2.25 -24.80
CA MET A 215 6.01 -0.85 -24.91
C MET A 215 7.50 -0.70 -25.21
N GLY A 216 8.36 -1.43 -24.50
CA GLY A 216 9.81 -1.39 -24.74
C GLY A 216 10.17 -1.83 -26.15
N ARG A 217 9.53 -2.87 -26.68
CA ARG A 217 9.74 -3.29 -28.09
C ARG A 217 9.23 -2.24 -29.07
N GLY A 218 8.06 -1.64 -28.83
CA GLY A 218 7.51 -0.58 -29.69
C GLY A 218 8.36 0.69 -29.70
N VAL A 219 8.94 1.06 -28.56
CA VAL A 219 9.86 2.20 -28.45
C VAL A 219 11.19 1.89 -29.17
N LEU A 220 11.79 0.73 -28.93
CA LEU A 220 13.07 0.33 -29.52
C LEU A 220 13.00 0.07 -31.02
N SER A 221 11.81 -0.25 -31.57
CA SER A 221 11.61 -0.41 -33.02
C SER A 221 11.39 0.92 -33.76
N ASN A 222 11.33 2.05 -33.04
CA ASN A 222 11.21 3.37 -33.66
C ASN A 222 12.54 3.81 -34.27
N PRO A 223 12.63 4.15 -35.57
CA PRO A 223 13.89 4.55 -36.22
C PRO A 223 14.60 5.72 -35.56
N HIS A 224 13.87 6.66 -35.00
CA HIS A 224 14.43 7.81 -34.26
C HIS A 224 15.08 7.37 -32.95
N VAL A 225 14.48 6.44 -32.22
CA VAL A 225 15.06 5.89 -30.99
C VAL A 225 16.28 5.04 -31.33
N GLU A 226 16.25 4.23 -32.38
CA GLU A 226 17.40 3.44 -32.87
C GLU A 226 18.59 4.34 -33.21
N SER A 227 18.34 5.48 -33.86
CA SER A 227 19.37 6.45 -34.17
C SER A 227 19.97 7.09 -32.92
N LEU A 228 19.13 7.39 -31.91
CA LEU A 228 19.56 7.95 -30.62
C LEU A 228 20.39 6.95 -29.81
N VAL A 229 19.97 5.69 -29.81
CA VAL A 229 20.70 4.56 -29.20
C VAL A 229 22.09 4.42 -29.81
N LYS A 230 22.21 4.50 -31.13
CA LYS A 230 23.51 4.45 -31.86
C LYS A 230 24.38 5.67 -31.60
N ARG A 231 23.78 6.86 -31.39
CA ARG A 231 24.53 8.09 -31.10
C ARG A 231 25.09 8.16 -29.68
N HIS A 232 24.41 7.50 -28.72
CA HIS A 232 24.78 7.56 -27.29
C HIS A 232 24.98 6.18 -26.66
N PRO A 233 25.97 5.39 -27.13
CA PRO A 233 26.15 4.01 -26.71
C PRO A 233 26.47 3.86 -25.22
N ARG A 234 27.12 4.85 -24.59
CA ARG A 234 27.42 4.83 -23.15
C ARG A 234 26.16 4.93 -22.33
N ILE A 235 25.23 5.85 -22.68
CA ILE A 235 23.94 6.04 -21.95
C ILE A 235 23.09 4.79 -22.14
N THR A 236 23.02 4.27 -23.35
CA THR A 236 22.20 3.08 -23.64
C THR A 236 22.71 1.86 -22.90
N ARG A 237 24.02 1.65 -22.85
CA ARG A 237 24.65 0.56 -22.09
C ARG A 237 24.34 0.71 -20.60
N PHE A 238 24.53 1.92 -20.04
CA PHE A 238 24.19 2.22 -18.64
C PHE A 238 22.72 1.90 -18.33
N LEU A 239 21.78 2.34 -19.17
CA LEU A 239 20.35 2.05 -18.97
C LEU A 239 20.07 0.55 -19.10
N ALA A 240 20.61 -0.13 -20.12
CA ALA A 240 20.43 -1.55 -20.29
C ALA A 240 20.93 -2.35 -19.08
N GLU A 241 22.09 -1.99 -18.53
CA GLU A 241 22.63 -2.58 -17.31
C GLU A 241 21.72 -2.33 -16.09
N ARG A 242 21.12 -1.13 -15.96
CA ARG A 242 20.19 -0.79 -14.86
C ARG A 242 18.83 -1.49 -14.95
N PHE A 243 18.42 -1.91 -16.14
CA PHE A 243 17.19 -2.67 -16.33
C PHE A 243 17.43 -4.18 -16.46
N ASP A 244 18.65 -4.65 -16.32
CA ASP A 244 18.94 -6.09 -16.30
C ASP A 244 18.32 -6.74 -15.06
N THR A 245 17.46 -7.73 -15.29
CA THR A 245 16.78 -8.49 -14.23
C THR A 245 17.60 -9.66 -13.71
N ARG A 246 18.68 -10.02 -14.40
CA ARG A 246 19.50 -11.20 -14.08
C ARG A 246 20.58 -10.91 -13.04
N ARG A 247 21.05 -9.66 -13.00
CA ARG A 247 22.09 -9.21 -12.06
C ARG A 247 21.46 -8.38 -10.96
N PHE A 248 21.94 -8.55 -9.73
CA PHE A 248 21.47 -7.73 -8.61
C PHE A 248 21.77 -6.24 -8.82
N GLU A 249 22.92 -5.90 -9.39
CA GLU A 249 23.34 -4.53 -9.70
C GLU A 249 22.46 -3.84 -10.75
N GLY A 250 21.63 -4.58 -11.47
CA GLY A 250 20.67 -4.07 -12.45
C GLY A 250 19.36 -3.59 -11.81
N LEU A 251 18.23 -4.17 -12.27
CA LEU A 251 16.89 -3.76 -11.87
C LEU A 251 16.63 -3.89 -10.34
N PRO A 252 17.07 -4.96 -9.65
CA PRO A 252 16.80 -5.07 -8.21
C PRO A 252 17.43 -3.92 -7.40
N LEU A 253 18.69 -3.60 -7.63
CA LEU A 253 19.39 -2.48 -6.96
C LEU A 253 18.78 -1.13 -7.37
N THR A 254 18.38 -0.98 -8.62
CA THR A 254 17.71 0.24 -9.11
C THR A 254 16.39 0.46 -8.38
N LEU A 255 15.56 -0.59 -8.21
CA LEU A 255 14.30 -0.50 -7.47
C LEU A 255 14.51 -0.21 -5.97
N LEU A 256 15.52 -0.82 -5.35
CA LEU A 256 15.89 -0.52 -3.96
C LEU A 256 16.34 0.94 -3.81
N SER A 257 17.14 1.44 -4.77
CA SER A 257 17.62 2.83 -4.77
C SER A 257 16.47 3.83 -4.96
N ILE A 258 15.55 3.55 -5.87
CA ILE A 258 14.32 4.36 -6.05
C ILE A 258 13.46 4.33 -4.78
N GLY A 259 13.27 3.15 -4.19
CA GLY A 259 12.53 3.00 -2.93
C GLY A 259 13.18 3.79 -1.78
N LEU A 260 14.51 3.75 -1.70
CA LEU A 260 15.27 4.53 -0.71
C LEU A 260 15.11 6.04 -0.96
N ALA A 261 15.30 6.50 -2.20
CA ALA A 261 15.13 7.91 -2.55
C ALA A 261 13.71 8.40 -2.23
N TYR A 262 12.70 7.61 -2.60
CA TYR A 262 11.30 7.94 -2.29
C TYR A 262 11.04 7.98 -0.78
N SER A 263 11.55 7.02 -0.02
CA SER A 263 11.42 7.01 1.44
C SER A 263 12.09 8.23 2.09
N LEU A 264 13.26 8.66 1.58
CA LEU A 264 13.94 9.86 2.05
C LEU A 264 13.20 11.15 1.68
N VAL A 265 12.60 11.22 0.49
CA VAL A 265 11.74 12.36 0.09
C VAL A 265 10.52 12.47 0.99
N LEU A 266 9.85 11.34 1.29
CA LEU A 266 8.73 11.34 2.24
C LEU A 266 9.16 11.74 3.66
N LEU A 267 10.32 11.26 4.12
CA LEU A 267 10.87 11.65 5.40
C LEU A 267 11.19 13.15 5.44
N GLY A 268 11.78 13.68 4.36
CA GLY A 268 12.06 15.10 4.20
C GLY A 268 10.80 15.95 4.23
N GLY A 269 9.74 15.54 3.54
CA GLY A 269 8.42 16.20 3.59
C GLY A 269 7.83 16.22 5.00
N LEU A 270 7.88 15.09 5.74
CA LEU A 270 7.43 15.08 7.14
C LEU A 270 8.23 15.99 8.05
N VAL A 271 9.54 16.15 7.79
CA VAL A 271 10.39 17.09 8.53
C VAL A 271 10.03 18.53 8.18
N GLU A 272 9.82 18.83 6.91
CA GLU A 272 9.38 20.13 6.43
C GLU A 272 8.03 20.54 7.05
N ASP A 273 7.02 19.66 6.94
CA ASP A 273 5.69 19.87 7.55
C ASP A 273 5.79 20.14 9.07
N PHE A 274 6.69 19.44 9.74
CA PHE A 274 6.92 19.65 11.17
C PHE A 274 7.55 21.02 11.46
N LEU A 275 8.53 21.46 10.65
CA LEU A 275 9.24 22.74 10.85
C LEU A 275 8.37 23.94 10.49
N THR A 276 7.51 23.82 9.50
CA THR A 276 6.60 24.89 9.03
C THR A 276 5.31 24.96 9.84
N ALA A 277 5.11 24.03 10.80
CA ALA A 277 3.87 23.89 11.57
C ALA A 277 2.61 23.68 10.68
N ASP A 278 2.79 23.04 9.55
CA ASP A 278 1.78 22.74 8.52
C ASP A 278 0.73 21.70 8.96
N PRO A 279 -0.26 21.37 8.14
CA PRO A 279 -1.44 20.57 8.49
C PRO A 279 -1.19 19.30 9.32
N ILE A 280 -0.02 18.67 9.19
CA ILE A 280 0.29 17.44 9.94
C ILE A 280 0.34 17.66 11.45
N VAL A 281 0.78 18.85 11.90
CA VAL A 281 0.80 19.20 13.33
C VAL A 281 -0.63 19.36 13.86
N GLY A 282 -1.53 19.85 13.02
CA GLY A 282 -2.96 19.91 13.32
C GLY A 282 -3.58 18.52 13.43
N VAL A 283 -3.21 17.59 12.52
CA VAL A 283 -3.64 16.19 12.55
C VAL A 283 -3.12 15.49 13.81
N ASP A 284 -1.86 15.71 14.18
CA ASP A 284 -1.23 15.16 15.39
C ASP A 284 -2.06 15.47 16.64
N LYS A 285 -2.39 16.75 16.85
CA LYS A 285 -3.17 17.20 18.02
C LYS A 285 -4.60 16.66 18.03
N ARG A 286 -5.24 16.58 16.85
CA ARG A 286 -6.61 16.07 16.72
C ARG A 286 -6.67 14.57 17.00
N LEU A 287 -5.70 13.82 16.46
CA LEU A 287 -5.63 12.38 16.65
C LEU A 287 -5.29 12.02 18.10
N GLU A 288 -4.43 12.80 18.75
CA GLU A 288 -4.15 12.67 20.19
C GLU A 288 -5.43 12.88 21.00
N ALA A 289 -6.15 13.99 20.78
CA ALA A 289 -7.40 14.30 21.47
C ALA A 289 -8.45 13.22 21.24
N LEU A 290 -8.52 12.67 20.03
CA LEU A 290 -9.39 11.56 19.69
C LEU A 290 -9.06 10.31 20.52
N LEU A 291 -7.80 9.89 20.50
CA LEU A 291 -7.38 8.66 21.17
C LEU A 291 -7.54 8.75 22.69
N LEU A 292 -7.42 9.96 23.27
CA LEU A 292 -7.70 10.19 24.69
C LEU A 292 -9.11 9.75 25.09
N VAL A 293 -10.12 9.98 24.23
CA VAL A 293 -11.51 9.59 24.49
C VAL A 293 -11.68 8.07 24.59
N PHE A 294 -10.85 7.30 23.86
CA PHE A 294 -10.94 5.84 23.81
C PHE A 294 -10.01 5.12 24.79
N ARG A 295 -9.21 5.85 25.58
CA ARG A 295 -8.32 5.23 26.57
C ARG A 295 -9.10 4.57 27.70
N THR A 296 -8.86 3.28 27.89
CA THR A 296 -9.36 2.48 29.01
C THR A 296 -8.19 1.77 29.68
N PRO A 297 -8.25 1.48 31.00
CA PRO A 297 -7.17 0.79 31.71
C PRO A 297 -6.80 -0.57 31.07
N GLN A 298 -7.80 -1.31 30.58
CA GLN A 298 -7.62 -2.62 29.96
C GLN A 298 -6.83 -2.52 28.65
N LEU A 299 -7.21 -1.56 27.80
CA LEU A 299 -6.53 -1.33 26.53
C LEU A 299 -5.15 -0.72 26.71
N LEU A 300 -4.96 0.17 27.68
CA LEU A 300 -3.63 0.67 28.05
C LEU A 300 -2.71 -0.50 28.44
N GLY A 301 -3.16 -1.43 29.30
CA GLY A 301 -2.41 -2.62 29.66
C GLY A 301 -2.07 -3.52 28.46
N ALA A 302 -2.98 -3.67 27.51
CA ALA A 302 -2.75 -4.44 26.29
C ALA A 302 -1.69 -3.76 25.39
N PHE A 303 -1.80 -2.44 25.16
CA PHE A 303 -0.84 -1.71 24.32
C PHE A 303 0.54 -1.55 24.97
N VAL A 304 0.63 -1.52 26.31
CA VAL A 304 1.92 -1.63 27.00
C VAL A 304 2.62 -2.95 26.68
N LYS A 305 1.88 -4.07 26.60
CA LYS A 305 2.48 -5.35 26.20
C LYS A 305 2.90 -5.36 24.73
N VAL A 306 2.07 -4.81 23.83
CA VAL A 306 2.39 -4.72 22.40
C VAL A 306 3.63 -3.87 22.15
N THR A 307 3.76 -2.73 22.84
CA THR A 307 4.92 -1.83 22.66
C THR A 307 6.25 -2.45 23.07
N LEU A 308 6.25 -3.50 23.94
CA LEU A 308 7.46 -4.21 24.34
C LEU A 308 8.20 -4.81 23.13
N LEU A 309 7.49 -5.20 22.06
CA LEU A 309 8.11 -5.71 20.84
C LEU A 309 9.04 -4.70 20.16
N GLY A 310 8.80 -3.40 20.36
CA GLY A 310 9.65 -2.32 19.83
C GLY A 310 10.62 -1.73 20.83
N ASN A 311 10.67 -2.26 22.05
CA ASN A 311 11.56 -1.75 23.09
C ASN A 311 13.03 -2.09 22.78
N TRP A 312 13.95 -1.19 23.12
CA TRP A 312 15.38 -1.34 22.83
C TRP A 312 15.97 -2.63 23.41
N GLN A 313 15.52 -3.07 24.62
CA GLN A 313 15.98 -4.33 25.22
C GLN A 313 15.58 -5.54 24.38
N MET A 314 14.32 -5.59 23.88
CA MET A 314 13.84 -6.65 22.99
C MET A 314 14.58 -6.64 21.66
N ILE A 315 14.79 -5.47 21.08
CA ILE A 315 15.52 -5.33 19.81
C ILE A 315 16.98 -5.78 19.96
N LEU A 316 17.69 -5.33 21.01
CA LEU A 316 19.08 -5.75 21.23
C LEU A 316 19.20 -7.24 21.58
N GLY A 317 18.34 -7.76 22.45
CA GLY A 317 18.30 -9.19 22.78
C GLY A 317 17.99 -10.04 21.54
N GLY A 318 16.98 -9.64 20.78
CA GLY A 318 16.64 -10.29 19.50
C GLY A 318 17.77 -10.19 18.47
N SER A 319 18.47 -9.06 18.41
CA SER A 319 19.62 -8.87 17.50
C SER A 319 20.80 -9.76 17.88
N ALA A 320 21.05 -9.94 19.17
CA ALA A 320 22.09 -10.86 19.66
C ALA A 320 21.73 -12.31 19.30
N LEU A 321 20.49 -12.73 19.55
CA LEU A 321 19.99 -14.07 19.20
C LEU A 321 20.02 -14.30 17.69
N PHE A 322 19.61 -13.31 16.89
CA PHE A 322 19.68 -13.40 15.45
C PHE A 322 21.11 -13.49 14.94
N SER A 323 22.03 -12.73 15.50
CA SER A 323 23.46 -12.80 15.18
C SER A 323 24.04 -14.17 15.51
N LEU A 324 23.72 -14.73 16.68
CA LEU A 324 24.11 -16.08 17.03
C LEU A 324 23.56 -17.10 16.03
N TYR A 325 22.28 -16.99 15.68
CA TYR A 325 21.65 -17.85 14.67
C TYR A 325 22.37 -17.76 13.32
N LEU A 326 22.70 -16.54 12.83
CA LEU A 326 23.43 -16.36 11.58
C LEU A 326 24.82 -17.03 11.60
N VAL A 327 25.51 -17.00 12.75
CA VAL A 327 26.80 -17.68 12.92
C VAL A 327 26.63 -19.19 12.86
N LEU A 328 25.62 -19.73 13.54
CA LEU A 328 25.33 -21.17 13.58
C LEU A 328 24.93 -21.73 12.20
N VAL A 329 24.13 -21.00 11.44
CA VAL A 329 23.76 -21.39 10.06
C VAL A 329 24.79 -20.98 9.00
N LYS A 330 25.95 -20.43 9.42
CA LYS A 330 27.08 -19.99 8.56
C LYS A 330 26.74 -18.85 7.58
N GLU A 331 25.67 -18.10 7.80
CA GLU A 331 25.25 -16.96 6.99
C GLU A 331 25.87 -15.62 7.48
N LYS A 332 27.20 -15.62 7.71
CA LYS A 332 27.95 -14.48 8.29
C LYS A 332 27.90 -13.20 7.44
N ASP A 333 27.53 -13.32 6.16
CA ASP A 333 27.46 -12.16 5.25
C ASP A 333 26.38 -11.16 5.65
N PHE A 334 25.38 -11.60 6.41
CA PHE A 334 24.34 -10.73 6.93
C PHE A 334 24.75 -9.91 8.15
N LEU A 335 25.78 -10.35 8.92
CA LEU A 335 26.13 -9.75 10.21
C LEU A 335 26.51 -8.27 10.08
N LEU A 336 27.52 -7.97 9.23
CA LEU A 336 28.00 -6.59 9.09
C LEU A 336 26.90 -5.66 8.55
N PRO A 337 26.19 -5.98 7.46
CA PRO A 337 25.08 -5.14 6.98
C PRO A 337 23.98 -4.93 8.04
N PHE A 338 23.64 -5.96 8.81
CA PHE A 338 22.66 -5.87 9.88
C PHE A 338 23.07 -4.86 10.95
N TRP A 339 24.28 -4.98 11.49
CA TRP A 339 24.75 -4.11 12.58
C TRP A 339 25.04 -2.68 12.10
N VAL A 340 25.55 -2.50 10.89
CA VAL A 340 25.71 -1.16 10.28
C VAL A 340 24.36 -0.46 10.15
N SER A 341 23.35 -1.16 9.67
CA SER A 341 22.01 -0.58 9.50
C SER A 341 21.30 -0.35 10.84
N LEU A 342 21.44 -1.26 11.79
CA LEU A 342 20.90 -1.07 13.15
C LEU A 342 21.59 0.13 13.86
N GLY A 343 22.89 0.24 13.72
CA GLY A 343 23.66 1.38 14.21
C GLY A 343 23.24 2.69 13.56
N GLY A 344 23.00 2.68 12.26
CA GLY A 344 22.44 3.80 11.51
C GLY A 344 21.05 4.20 12.01
N CYS A 345 20.16 3.25 12.25
CA CYS A 345 18.86 3.51 12.90
C CYS A 345 19.05 4.23 14.25
N GLY A 346 19.97 3.73 15.08
CA GLY A 346 20.27 4.33 16.39
C GLY A 346 20.81 5.75 16.28
N PHE A 347 21.80 5.94 15.43
CA PHE A 347 22.43 7.23 15.20
C PHE A 347 21.43 8.29 14.73
N PHE A 348 20.68 8.01 13.66
CA PHE A 348 19.75 8.99 13.10
C PHE A 348 18.52 9.23 13.99
N THR A 349 18.06 8.22 14.73
CA THR A 349 17.00 8.42 15.73
C THR A 349 17.47 9.34 16.85
N THR A 350 18.69 9.13 17.35
CA THR A 350 19.25 9.97 18.43
C THR A 350 19.55 11.37 17.92
N ALA A 351 20.20 11.49 16.76
CA ALA A 351 20.49 12.78 16.13
C ALA A 351 19.20 13.58 15.86
N GLY A 352 18.15 12.94 15.36
CA GLY A 352 16.86 13.59 15.13
C GLY A 352 16.23 14.10 16.43
N LYS A 353 16.27 13.33 17.51
CA LYS A 353 15.79 13.79 18.82
C LYS A 353 16.54 15.03 19.31
N TRP A 354 17.88 15.02 19.17
CA TRP A 354 18.72 16.15 19.54
C TRP A 354 18.56 17.37 18.63
N LEU A 355 18.23 17.17 17.37
CA LEU A 355 18.05 18.26 16.41
C LEU A 355 16.70 18.97 16.60
N PHE A 356 15.63 18.20 16.75
CA PHE A 356 14.26 18.73 16.71
C PHE A 356 13.67 19.09 18.08
N HIS A 357 14.21 18.59 19.17
CA HIS A 357 13.78 18.89 20.56
C HIS A 357 12.26 18.87 20.77
N ARG A 358 11.53 18.02 20.03
CA ARG A 358 10.07 17.97 20.07
C ARG A 358 9.56 17.38 21.38
N GLN A 359 8.69 18.11 22.08
CA GLN A 359 8.04 17.61 23.29
C GLN A 359 7.05 16.49 22.97
N ARG A 360 6.84 15.59 23.94
CA ARG A 360 5.87 14.50 23.83
C ARG A 360 4.43 14.97 24.03
N PRO A 361 3.41 14.28 23.44
CA PRO A 361 2.00 14.62 23.62
C PRO A 361 1.57 14.64 25.09
N PHE A 362 1.98 13.64 25.86
CA PHE A 362 1.64 13.49 27.25
C PHE A 362 2.90 13.38 28.10
N ASP A 363 3.07 14.30 29.03
CA ASP A 363 4.22 14.35 29.94
C ASP A 363 4.08 13.31 31.07
N MET A 364 4.05 12.01 30.68
CA MET A 364 3.96 10.90 31.64
C MET A 364 5.32 10.58 32.30
N THR A 365 6.40 11.09 31.78
CA THR A 365 7.74 10.83 32.31
C THR A 365 8.49 12.12 32.47
N ARG A 366 8.86 12.43 33.70
CA ARG A 366 9.84 13.50 34.06
C ARG A 366 11.23 13.25 33.44
N LEU A 367 11.35 12.34 32.50
CA LEU A 367 12.55 12.03 31.73
C LEU A 367 12.54 12.88 30.47
N MET A 368 13.56 13.75 30.35
CA MET A 368 13.83 14.62 29.19
C MET A 368 14.10 13.83 27.91
N GLU A 369 13.13 13.11 27.40
CA GLU A 369 13.24 12.44 26.09
C GLU A 369 12.36 13.11 25.06
N TYR A 370 12.98 13.59 23.99
CA TYR A 370 12.30 14.14 22.83
C TYR A 370 11.50 13.09 22.08
N SER A 371 10.43 13.53 21.39
CA SER A 371 9.48 12.62 20.73
C SER A 371 9.89 12.24 19.31
N PHE A 372 10.49 13.15 18.54
CA PHE A 372 10.73 12.97 17.10
C PHE A 372 12.18 12.60 16.77
N PRO A 373 12.41 11.60 15.91
CA PRO A 373 11.46 10.57 15.47
C PRO A 373 11.26 9.46 16.52
N SER A 374 10.21 8.62 16.34
CA SER A 374 9.91 7.51 17.24
C SER A 374 10.92 6.36 17.12
N GLY A 375 11.70 6.10 18.15
CA GLY A 375 12.67 4.99 18.16
C GLY A 375 12.01 3.61 18.07
N HIS A 376 10.88 3.39 18.79
CA HIS A 376 10.14 2.13 18.68
C HIS A 376 9.72 1.84 17.23
N SER A 377 9.20 2.85 16.52
CA SER A 377 8.80 2.69 15.11
C SER A 377 10.02 2.39 14.23
N THR A 378 11.15 3.10 14.44
CA THR A 378 12.38 2.92 13.66
C THR A 378 12.93 1.52 13.82
N TYR A 379 13.15 1.10 15.07
CA TYR A 379 13.75 -0.21 15.33
C TYR A 379 12.83 -1.36 14.95
N THR A 380 11.52 -1.23 15.15
CA THR A 380 10.56 -2.27 14.75
C THR A 380 10.53 -2.44 13.22
N ALA A 381 10.47 -1.33 12.48
CA ALA A 381 10.46 -1.37 11.01
C ALA A 381 11.73 -2.01 10.45
N PHE A 382 12.90 -1.64 10.98
CA PHE A 382 14.16 -2.20 10.56
C PHE A 382 14.34 -3.66 10.99
N PHE A 383 14.27 -3.94 12.29
CA PHE A 383 14.65 -5.24 12.86
C PHE A 383 13.79 -6.37 12.32
N TYR A 384 12.47 -6.24 12.48
CA TYR A 384 11.57 -7.28 11.96
C TYR A 384 11.57 -7.35 10.42
N GLY A 385 11.78 -6.21 9.74
CA GLY A 385 11.94 -6.18 8.29
C GLY A 385 13.17 -6.96 7.82
N PHE A 386 14.29 -6.81 8.51
CA PHE A 386 15.52 -7.54 8.19
C PHE A 386 15.41 -9.03 8.48
N LEU A 387 14.76 -9.42 9.59
CA LEU A 387 14.42 -10.81 9.87
C LEU A 387 13.56 -11.41 8.75
N VAL A 388 12.50 -10.68 8.37
CA VAL A 388 11.59 -11.13 7.32
C VAL A 388 12.32 -11.22 5.97
N TYR A 389 13.18 -10.28 5.64
CA TYR A 389 14.02 -10.36 4.43
C TYR A 389 14.87 -11.64 4.43
N PHE A 390 15.53 -11.96 5.55
CA PHE A 390 16.32 -13.19 5.69
C PHE A 390 15.48 -14.44 5.46
N PHE A 391 14.29 -14.55 6.08
CA PHE A 391 13.41 -15.70 5.92
C PHE A 391 12.74 -15.77 4.54
N ILE A 392 12.48 -14.65 3.89
CA ILE A 392 11.98 -14.61 2.50
C ILE A 392 12.96 -15.25 1.53
N ARG A 393 14.26 -15.07 1.73
CA ARG A 393 15.28 -15.72 0.90
C ARG A 393 15.26 -17.24 1.00
N GLN A 394 14.91 -17.77 2.17
CA GLN A 394 14.82 -19.22 2.39
C GLN A 394 13.47 -19.80 1.97
N ALA A 395 12.43 -18.97 1.86
CA ALA A 395 11.09 -19.42 1.53
C ALA A 395 10.98 -19.80 0.05
N LYS A 396 10.68 -21.08 -0.23
CA LYS A 396 10.44 -21.58 -1.60
C LYS A 396 9.08 -21.11 -2.13
N GLU A 397 8.06 -21.14 -1.28
CA GLU A 397 6.70 -20.80 -1.65
C GLU A 397 6.46 -19.30 -1.65
N ARG A 398 5.87 -18.80 -2.73
CA ARG A 398 5.50 -17.40 -2.88
C ARG A 398 4.50 -16.93 -1.81
N THR A 399 3.50 -17.73 -1.51
CA THR A 399 2.50 -17.42 -0.48
C THR A 399 3.16 -17.19 0.88
N ARG A 400 4.18 -17.99 1.22
CA ARG A 400 4.97 -17.82 2.44
C ARG A 400 5.72 -16.49 2.46
N ARG A 401 6.33 -16.10 1.33
CA ARG A 401 7.01 -14.79 1.19
C ARG A 401 6.05 -13.63 1.43
N ILE A 402 4.88 -13.67 0.79
CA ILE A 402 3.85 -12.64 0.96
C ILE A 402 3.37 -12.59 2.41
N ASN A 403 3.11 -13.75 3.03
CA ASN A 403 2.68 -13.82 4.42
C ASN A 403 3.69 -13.21 5.39
N LEU A 404 4.99 -13.42 5.16
CA LEU A 404 6.06 -12.82 5.97
C LEU A 404 6.08 -11.30 5.85
N VAL A 405 5.88 -10.73 4.64
CA VAL A 405 5.77 -9.28 4.45
C VAL A 405 4.56 -8.71 5.20
N PHE A 406 3.41 -9.37 5.10
CA PHE A 406 2.22 -8.96 5.83
C PHE A 406 2.40 -9.08 7.34
N LEU A 407 3.04 -10.14 7.83
CA LEU A 407 3.38 -10.27 9.24
C LEU A 407 4.23 -9.10 9.73
N TRP A 408 5.28 -8.74 8.99
CA TRP A 408 6.10 -7.58 9.28
C TRP A 408 5.29 -6.29 9.33
N ALA A 409 4.49 -6.03 8.29
CA ALA A 409 3.64 -4.84 8.23
C ALA A 409 2.67 -4.77 9.42
N GLY A 410 2.09 -5.92 9.80
CA GLY A 410 1.22 -6.03 10.97
C GLY A 410 1.92 -5.73 12.29
N ILE A 411 3.15 -6.25 12.49
CA ILE A 411 3.96 -5.96 13.69
C ILE A 411 4.30 -4.47 13.75
N VAL A 412 4.77 -3.90 12.63
CA VAL A 412 5.08 -2.46 12.56
C VAL A 412 3.85 -1.62 12.87
N ALA A 413 2.72 -1.92 12.24
CA ALA A 413 1.45 -1.22 12.48
C ALA A 413 1.01 -1.33 13.96
N ALA A 414 1.07 -2.52 14.54
CA ALA A 414 0.67 -2.75 15.93
C ALA A 414 1.55 -1.98 16.92
N VAL A 415 2.88 -2.04 16.76
CA VAL A 415 3.82 -1.34 17.64
C VAL A 415 3.70 0.18 17.47
N THR A 416 3.66 0.69 16.23
CA THR A 416 3.54 2.13 15.97
C THR A 416 2.22 2.67 16.50
N PHE A 417 1.10 1.97 16.28
CA PHE A 417 -0.20 2.34 16.82
C PHE A 417 -0.21 2.31 18.37
N SER A 418 0.47 1.34 18.99
CA SER A 418 0.58 1.31 20.44
C SER A 418 1.21 2.60 21.03
N ARG A 419 2.21 3.17 20.33
CA ARG A 419 2.87 4.43 20.77
C ARG A 419 1.92 5.62 20.70
N LEU A 420 1.09 5.64 19.66
CA LEU A 420 0.07 6.65 19.47
C LEU A 420 -1.03 6.54 20.54
N TYR A 421 -1.55 5.32 20.75
CA TYR A 421 -2.59 5.05 21.73
C TYR A 421 -2.15 5.36 23.17
N LEU A 422 -0.88 5.04 23.51
CA LEU A 422 -0.27 5.37 24.80
C LEU A 422 -0.03 6.88 24.96
N GLY A 423 -0.08 7.67 23.88
CA GLY A 423 0.11 9.13 23.90
C GLY A 423 1.55 9.56 24.15
N VAL A 424 2.50 8.72 23.83
CA VAL A 424 3.94 9.01 24.01
C VAL A 424 4.59 9.54 22.75
N HIS A 425 3.90 9.48 21.61
CA HIS A 425 4.32 9.98 20.30
C HIS A 425 3.15 10.50 19.50
N TYR A 426 3.39 11.48 18.63
CA TYR A 426 2.47 11.96 17.60
C TYR A 426 2.48 11.05 16.39
N LEU A 427 1.48 11.19 15.50
CA LEU A 427 1.40 10.44 14.24
C LEU A 427 2.63 10.69 13.37
N SER A 428 3.04 11.94 13.23
CA SER A 428 4.22 12.30 12.45
C SER A 428 5.52 11.70 13.01
N ASP A 429 5.67 11.57 14.34
CA ASP A 429 6.84 10.92 14.97
C ASP A 429 6.95 9.45 14.57
N ILE A 430 5.80 8.73 14.58
CA ILE A 430 5.77 7.30 14.25
C ILE A 430 5.95 7.05 12.75
N LEU A 431 5.39 7.91 11.90
CA LEU A 431 5.59 7.82 10.45
C LEU A 431 7.05 8.10 10.08
N ALA A 432 7.64 9.16 10.61
CA ALA A 432 9.04 9.48 10.40
C ALA A 432 9.96 8.35 10.90
N GLY A 433 9.68 7.80 12.09
CA GLY A 433 10.41 6.65 12.60
C GLY A 433 10.30 5.41 11.73
N ALA A 434 9.09 5.08 11.27
CA ALA A 434 8.88 3.94 10.38
C ALA A 434 9.59 4.11 9.03
N LEU A 435 9.53 5.31 8.42
CA LEU A 435 10.26 5.64 7.19
C LEU A 435 11.78 5.56 7.38
N LEU A 436 12.29 6.06 8.49
CA LEU A 436 13.71 5.98 8.81
C LEU A 436 14.16 4.52 8.95
N GLY A 437 13.40 3.69 9.69
CA GLY A 437 13.69 2.27 9.83
C GLY A 437 13.59 1.52 8.49
N PHE A 438 12.62 1.85 7.66
CA PHE A 438 12.48 1.30 6.32
C PHE A 438 13.64 1.72 5.40
N SER A 439 14.08 2.98 5.45
CA SER A 439 15.25 3.44 4.68
C SER A 439 16.50 2.63 5.02
N TRP A 440 16.76 2.41 6.32
CA TRP A 440 17.89 1.60 6.77
C TRP A 440 17.71 0.10 6.44
N LEU A 441 16.48 -0.40 6.39
CA LEU A 441 16.20 -1.73 5.89
C LEU A 441 16.61 -1.87 4.42
N LEU A 442 16.27 -0.91 3.57
CA LEU A 442 16.67 -0.91 2.15
C LEU A 442 18.20 -0.85 2.00
N VAL A 443 18.87 -0.03 2.81
CA VAL A 443 20.34 0.02 2.86
C VAL A 443 20.91 -1.35 3.26
N GLY A 444 20.42 -1.94 4.35
CA GLY A 444 20.87 -3.24 4.82
C GLY A 444 20.69 -4.35 3.80
N ILE A 445 19.54 -4.40 3.13
CA ILE A 445 19.27 -5.35 2.02
C ILE A 445 20.28 -5.12 0.89
N SER A 446 20.50 -3.87 0.47
CA SER A 446 21.43 -3.54 -0.59
C SER A 446 22.86 -3.97 -0.26
N LEU A 447 23.30 -3.75 0.97
CA LEU A 447 24.64 -4.16 1.42
C LEU A 447 24.82 -5.68 1.43
N VAL A 448 23.80 -6.45 1.87
CA VAL A 448 23.85 -7.92 1.84
C VAL A 448 23.97 -8.42 0.40
N GLU A 449 23.11 -7.93 -0.49
CA GLU A 449 23.06 -8.41 -1.88
C GLU A 449 24.32 -8.01 -2.67
N LEU A 450 24.84 -6.77 -2.48
CA LEU A 450 26.10 -6.36 -3.09
C LEU A 450 27.28 -7.20 -2.60
N LYS A 451 27.31 -7.53 -1.29
CA LYS A 451 28.36 -8.40 -0.76
C LYS A 451 28.31 -9.80 -1.34
N LYS A 452 27.11 -10.34 -1.55
CA LYS A 452 26.91 -11.66 -2.17
C LYS A 452 27.25 -11.64 -3.66
N ALA A 453 26.86 -10.60 -4.39
CA ALA A 453 27.17 -10.43 -5.82
C ALA A 453 28.68 -10.31 -6.12
N ARG A 454 29.50 -9.87 -5.15
CA ARG A 454 30.96 -9.75 -5.30
C ARG A 454 31.72 -11.03 -4.99
N LYS A 455 31.10 -12.10 -4.50
CA LYS A 455 31.77 -13.38 -4.28
C LYS A 455 31.90 -14.12 -5.61
N PRO A 456 33.11 -14.44 -6.07
CA PRO A 456 33.30 -15.27 -7.24
C PRO A 456 32.85 -16.71 -6.91
N GLY A 457 31.81 -17.20 -7.55
CA GLY A 457 31.34 -18.58 -7.42
C GLY A 457 29.82 -18.83 -7.44
N ASP A 458 28.97 -17.82 -7.33
CA ASP A 458 27.51 -17.93 -7.47
C ASP A 458 27.00 -17.39 -8.83
N GLU A 459 27.65 -17.77 -9.92
CA GLU A 459 26.95 -17.71 -11.20
C GLU A 459 25.82 -18.75 -11.13
N PRO A 460 24.56 -18.36 -11.35
CA PRO A 460 23.51 -19.34 -11.49
C PRO A 460 23.86 -20.23 -12.66
N GLU A 461 24.15 -21.52 -12.41
CA GLU A 461 24.29 -22.51 -13.45
C GLU A 461 23.18 -22.33 -14.46
N GLY A 462 23.58 -21.88 -15.65
CA GLY A 462 22.69 -21.71 -16.76
C GLY A 462 22.05 -23.07 -17.06
N THR A 463 20.80 -23.25 -16.71
CA THR A 463 19.98 -24.31 -17.27
C THR A 463 20.01 -24.10 -18.79
N PRO A 464 20.60 -25.00 -19.58
CA PRO A 464 20.56 -24.88 -21.02
C PRO A 464 19.09 -24.94 -21.44
N ILE A 465 18.63 -23.89 -22.11
CA ILE A 465 17.35 -23.92 -22.80
C ILE A 465 17.54 -24.94 -23.93
N GLY A 466 17.13 -26.18 -23.65
CA GLY A 466 17.02 -27.19 -24.66
C GLY A 466 16.05 -26.74 -25.73
N ASP A 467 16.54 -26.63 -26.95
CA ASP A 467 15.76 -26.64 -28.17
C ASP A 467 14.84 -27.88 -28.17
N LYS A 468 13.55 -27.65 -28.04
CA LYS A 468 12.51 -28.45 -28.69
C LYS A 468 11.18 -27.67 -28.67
#